data_a20f0340d54f6a7aef7f4db22380fe96
#
_entry.id   a20f0340d54f6a7aef7f4db22380fe96
#
_cell.length_a   1.000
_cell.length_b   1.000
_cell.length_c   1.000
_cell.angle_alpha   90.00
_cell.angle_beta   90.00
_cell.angle_gamma   90.00
#
_symmetry.space_group_name_H-M   'P 1'
#
loop_
_entity.id
_entity.type
_entity.pdbx_description
1 polymer ?
#
loop_
_entity_poly.entity_id
_entity_poly.type
_entity_poly.pdbx_seq_one_letter_code
_entity_poly.pdbx_strand_id
1 'polypeptide(L)'
;MSKKGPEIGPKRMTRYEKSRVVGARALQISMGAPILTRIGPDFHDPIRIAEAELEKRVLPITIRRKLPSGIFEDVALIDLVD
;
A
#
# COMPACT_ATOMS: atom_id res chain seq x y z
N MET A 1 -1.45 18.41 14.90
CA MET A 1 -1.08 18.27 14.38
C MET A 1 -1.03 17.51 13.54
N SER A 2 -0.78 17.48 13.00
CA SER A 2 -0.92 16.65 12.26
C SER A 2 0.14 16.08 11.58
N LYS A 3 0.25 14.96 11.37
CA LYS A 3 1.18 14.33 10.74
C LYS A 3 1.10 14.63 9.38
N LYS A 4 2.05 14.82 8.74
CA LYS A 4 1.98 15.20 7.50
C LYS A 4 2.62 14.35 6.57
N GLY A 5 2.95 13.27 6.72
CA GLY A 5 3.63 12.39 5.83
C GLY A 5 5.03 12.14 6.26
N PRO A 6 5.83 11.45 5.47
CA PRO A 6 7.13 10.97 5.88
C PRO A 6 8.19 12.07 5.88
N GLU A 7 9.22 11.84 6.68
CA GLU A 7 10.39 12.67 6.65
C GLU A 7 11.45 12.10 5.72
N ILE A 8 11.39 10.81 5.45
CA ILE A 8 12.30 10.16 4.54
C ILE A 8 11.57 9.88 3.23
N GLY A 9 12.10 10.42 2.15
CA GLY A 9 11.54 10.20 0.83
C GLY A 9 10.32 11.04 0.53
N PRO A 10 9.70 10.82 -0.61
CA PRO A 10 8.57 11.65 -1.05
C PRO A 10 7.32 11.38 -0.25
N LYS A 11 6.41 12.35 -0.26
CA LYS A 11 5.15 12.23 0.44
C LYS A 11 4.16 11.36 -0.31
N ARG A 12 4.55 10.84 -1.45
CA ARG A 12 3.70 9.93 -2.21
C ARG A 12 4.41 8.61 -2.35
N MET A 13 3.64 7.57 -2.61
CA MET A 13 4.21 6.27 -2.82
C MET A 13 4.95 6.26 -4.15
N THR A 14 6.16 5.73 -4.16
CA THR A 14 6.88 5.59 -5.43
C THR A 14 6.26 4.47 -6.24
N ARG A 15 6.53 4.46 -7.54
CA ARG A 15 6.04 3.40 -8.41
C ARG A 15 6.50 2.03 -7.92
N TYR A 16 7.74 1.96 -7.46
CA TYR A 16 8.30 0.72 -6.98
C TYR A 16 7.57 0.23 -5.72
N GLU A 17 7.33 1.16 -4.79
CA GLU A 17 6.58 0.83 -3.58
C GLU A 17 5.18 0.37 -3.91
N LYS A 18 4.54 1.04 -4.86
CA LYS A 18 3.19 0.68 -5.25
C LYS A 18 3.14 -0.73 -5.82
N SER A 19 4.10 -1.06 -6.69
CA SER A 19 4.14 -2.40 -7.27
C SER A 19 4.32 -3.47 -6.21
N ARG A 20 5.15 -3.21 -5.23
CA ARG A 20 5.38 -4.18 -4.15
C ARG A 20 4.15 -4.35 -3.28
N VAL A 21 3.47 -3.25 -2.96
CA VAL A 21 2.26 -3.33 -2.16
C VAL A 21 1.17 -4.11 -2.89
N VAL A 22 0.96 -3.79 -4.15
CA VAL A 22 -0.05 -4.48 -4.95
C VAL A 22 0.28 -5.95 -5.06
N GLY A 23 1.54 -6.28 -5.32
CA GLY A 23 1.95 -7.69 -5.45
C GLY A 23 1.76 -8.46 -4.16
N ALA A 24 2.17 -7.87 -3.04
CA ALA A 24 2.04 -8.54 -1.75
C ALA A 24 0.56 -8.74 -1.39
N ARG A 25 -0.26 -7.72 -1.61
CA ARG A 25 -1.68 -7.83 -1.28
C ARG A 25 -2.37 -8.84 -2.20
N ALA A 26 -2.02 -8.84 -3.49
CA ALA A 26 -2.61 -9.79 -4.42
C ALA A 26 -2.30 -11.21 -4.01
N LEU A 27 -1.09 -11.45 -3.53
CA LEU A 27 -0.72 -12.77 -3.05
C LEU A 27 -1.59 -13.18 -1.87
N GLN A 28 -1.79 -12.27 -0.92
CA GLN A 28 -2.65 -12.57 0.22
C GLN A 28 -4.07 -12.90 -0.21
N ILE A 29 -4.60 -12.14 -1.18
CA ILE A 29 -5.95 -12.37 -1.66
C ILE A 29 -6.03 -13.73 -2.34
N SER A 30 -5.03 -14.10 -3.13
CA SER A 30 -5.05 -15.40 -3.80
C SER A 30 -4.95 -16.56 -2.81
N MET A 31 -4.46 -16.28 -1.60
CA MET A 31 -4.37 -17.27 -0.55
C MET A 31 -5.56 -17.25 0.39
N GLY A 32 -6.60 -16.51 0.07
CA GLY A 32 -7.84 -16.55 0.82
C GLY A 32 -8.06 -15.40 1.80
N ALA A 33 -7.24 -14.37 1.75
CA ALA A 33 -7.44 -13.24 2.67
C ALA A 33 -8.76 -12.53 2.36
N PRO A 34 -9.43 -11.99 3.39
CA PRO A 34 -10.67 -11.27 3.16
C PRO A 34 -10.44 -10.02 2.31
N ILE A 35 -11.39 -9.72 1.46
CA ILE A 35 -11.33 -8.53 0.62
C ILE A 35 -11.86 -7.36 1.43
N LEU A 36 -11.12 -6.26 1.44
CA LEU A 36 -11.40 -5.13 2.30
C LEU A 36 -12.28 -4.06 1.66
N THR A 37 -12.54 -4.18 0.36
CA THR A 37 -13.37 -3.18 -0.31
C THR A 37 -14.44 -3.88 -1.09
N ARG A 38 -15.52 -3.14 -1.37
CA ARG A 38 -16.60 -3.70 -2.15
C ARG A 38 -16.21 -3.67 -3.61
N ILE A 39 -16.30 -4.79 -4.28
CA ILE A 39 -15.93 -4.91 -5.67
C ILE A 39 -17.08 -5.51 -6.45
N GLY A 40 -17.05 -5.29 -7.75
CA GLY A 40 -18.09 -5.83 -8.62
C GLY A 40 -17.90 -7.33 -8.82
N PRO A 41 -18.92 -7.98 -9.34
CA PRO A 41 -18.88 -9.43 -9.55
C PRO A 41 -17.85 -9.87 -10.58
N ASP A 42 -17.35 -8.95 -11.40
CA ASP A 42 -16.37 -9.29 -12.41
C ASP A 42 -14.93 -9.16 -11.92
N PHE A 43 -14.75 -8.77 -10.67
CA PHE A 43 -13.40 -8.61 -10.13
C PHE A 43 -12.92 -9.93 -9.58
N HIS A 44 -12.26 -10.73 -10.41
CA HIS A 44 -11.73 -12.00 -9.97
C HIS A 44 -10.20 -12.00 -9.90
N ASP A 45 -9.56 -11.03 -10.52
CA ASP A 45 -8.11 -10.97 -10.56
C ASP A 45 -7.58 -10.36 -9.26
N PRO A 46 -6.78 -11.11 -8.48
CA PRO A 46 -6.27 -10.57 -7.22
C PRO A 46 -5.50 -9.27 -7.39
N ILE A 47 -4.81 -9.09 -8.50
CA ILE A 47 -4.07 -7.86 -8.73
C ILE A 47 -5.03 -6.68 -8.87
N ARG A 48 -6.12 -6.88 -9.60
CA ARG A 48 -7.11 -5.83 -9.77
C ARG A 48 -7.80 -5.49 -8.46
N ILE A 49 -8.07 -6.50 -7.65
CA ILE A 49 -8.66 -6.28 -6.34
C ILE A 49 -7.69 -5.51 -5.46
N ALA A 50 -6.41 -5.89 -5.47
CA ALA A 50 -5.41 -5.20 -4.67
C ALA A 50 -5.27 -3.74 -5.10
N GLU A 51 -5.31 -3.48 -6.40
CA GLU A 51 -5.24 -2.11 -6.90
C GLU A 51 -6.42 -1.29 -6.43
N ALA A 52 -7.61 -1.88 -6.43
CA ALA A 52 -8.80 -1.17 -5.97
C ALA A 52 -8.72 -0.86 -4.49
N GLU A 53 -8.20 -1.80 -3.69
CA GLU A 53 -8.03 -1.57 -2.27
C GLU A 53 -7.01 -0.47 -2.01
N LEU A 54 -5.93 -0.46 -2.78
CA LEU A 54 -4.92 0.56 -2.64
C LEU A 54 -5.48 1.93 -2.98
N GLU A 55 -6.27 2.01 -4.04
CA GLU A 55 -6.84 3.26 -4.47
C GLU A 55 -7.76 3.85 -3.42
N LYS A 56 -8.46 2.99 -2.71
CA LYS A 56 -9.36 3.44 -1.64
C LYS A 56 -8.66 3.60 -0.31
N ARG A 57 -7.38 3.29 -0.28
CA ARG A 57 -6.55 3.47 0.92
C ARG A 57 -7.07 2.73 2.12
N VAL A 58 -7.59 1.52 1.91
CA VAL A 58 -8.10 0.72 3.00
C VAL A 58 -7.10 -0.30 3.51
N LEU A 59 -5.91 -0.35 2.92
CA LEU A 59 -4.91 -1.33 3.32
C LEU A 59 -4.16 -0.86 4.56
N PRO A 60 -4.14 -1.65 5.64
CA PRO A 60 -3.39 -1.30 6.85
C PRO A 60 -1.92 -1.71 6.69
N ILE A 61 -1.24 -1.09 5.74
CA ILE A 61 0.12 -1.44 5.39
C ILE A 61 1.06 -0.31 5.73
N THR A 62 2.24 -0.65 6.22
CA THR A 62 3.28 0.29 6.53
C THR A 62 4.44 0.05 5.58
N ILE A 63 5.01 1.12 5.04
CA ILE A 63 6.14 1.04 4.14
C ILE A 63 7.37 1.49 4.91
N ARG A 64 8.41 0.66 4.91
CA ARG A 64 9.65 1.02 5.58
C ARG A 64 10.59 1.66 4.58
N ARG A 65 11.02 2.86 4.89
CA ARG A 65 11.99 3.59 4.10
C ARG A 65 13.27 3.72 4.89
N LYS A 66 14.39 3.51 4.22
CA LYS A 66 15.66 3.45 4.90
C LYS A 66 16.69 4.27 4.17
N LEU A 67 17.50 4.98 4.92
CA LEU A 67 18.63 5.71 4.37
C LEU A 67 19.87 4.82 4.39
N PRO A 68 20.85 5.10 3.55
CA PRO A 68 22.09 4.33 3.56
C PRO A 68 22.78 4.35 4.92
N SER A 69 22.53 5.37 5.74
CA SER A 69 23.11 5.45 7.06
C SER A 69 22.52 4.42 8.03
N GLY A 70 21.46 3.74 7.65
CA GLY A 70 20.81 2.80 8.53
C GLY A 70 19.57 3.34 9.21
N ILE A 71 19.34 4.64 9.14
CA ILE A 71 18.14 5.24 9.71
C ILE A 71 16.95 4.87 8.84
N PHE A 72 15.85 4.48 9.47
CA PHE A 72 14.65 4.14 8.71
C PHE A 72 13.42 4.76 9.34
N GLU A 73 12.36 4.80 8.56
CA GLU A 73 11.09 5.32 8.99
C GLU A 73 9.99 4.41 8.46
N ASP A 74 9.05 4.05 9.31
CA ASP A 74 7.89 3.28 8.89
C ASP A 74 6.78 4.27 8.61
N VAL A 75 6.29 4.27 7.37
CA VAL A 75 5.28 5.22 6.93
C VAL A 75 3.99 4.47 6.65
N ALA A 76 2.92 4.87 7.32
CA ALA A 76 1.63 4.25 7.07
C ALA A 76 1.15 4.62 5.67
N LEU A 77 0.59 3.65 4.97
CA LEU A 77 0.14 3.87 3.62
C LEU A 77 -0.85 5.01 3.52
N ILE A 78 -1.71 5.13 4.51
CA ILE A 78 -2.74 6.15 4.50
C ILE A 78 -2.16 7.56 4.56
N ASP A 79 -0.91 7.69 5.01
CA ASP A 79 -0.26 8.99 5.09
C ASP A 79 0.45 9.40 3.80
N LEU A 80 0.43 8.54 2.79
CA LEU A 80 1.08 8.83 1.53
C LEU A 80 0.07 9.26 0.49
N VAL A 81 0.45 10.25 -0.29
CA VAL A 81 -0.36 10.69 -1.41
C VAL A 81 -0.01 9.82 -2.59
N ASP A 82 -0.98 9.50 -3.37
CA ASP A 82 -0.71 8.67 -4.52
C ASP A 82 -0.63 9.46 -5.81
#